data_c7e4438a0afaae6f07d3eb60936f48d8
#
_entry.id   c7e4438a0afaae6f07d3eb60936f48d8
#
_cell.length_a   1.000
_cell.length_b   1.000
_cell.length_c   1.000
_cell.angle_alpha   90.00
_cell.angle_beta   90.00
_cell.angle_gamma   90.00
#
_symmetry.space_group_name_H-M   'P 1'
#
loop_
_entity.id
_entity.type
_entity.pdbx_description
1 polymer ?
#
loop_
_entity_poly.entity_id
_entity_poly.type
_entity_poly.pdbx_seq_one_letter_code
_entity_poly.pdbx_strand_id
1 'polypeptide(L)'
;VEGNIDRIVELINRTNQLNFTKIRLSDDPEAARVQVREMTADYNIHTGLVHVRDRYGDYGLVGFFVRRKGAGYNELLHYCFSCRTLGMFVETWFYRELERPQIKVSGEVLSDLHDEGQVIDWISYYVGDNTDQNVSPDLGGILLCGGCDLEAVAHYLQRVTPDLQLFSNIIRHGAEIRRDHTTI
;
A
#
# COMPACT_ATOMS: atom_id res chain seq x y z
N VAL A 1 3.35 4.00 7.41
CA VAL A 1 4.71 4.18 6.90
C VAL A 1 5.60 4.76 8.00
N GLU A 2 5.25 5.92 8.59
CA GLU A 2 6.13 6.64 9.54
C GLU A 2 6.65 5.77 10.70
N GLY A 3 5.79 5.01 11.35
CA GLY A 3 6.20 4.11 12.44
C GLY A 3 7.10 2.94 12.03
N ASN A 4 7.37 2.76 10.74
CA ASN A 4 8.17 1.66 10.21
C ASN A 4 9.30 2.13 9.28
N ILE A 5 9.70 3.40 9.34
CA ILE A 5 10.70 3.99 8.43
C ILE A 5 12.02 3.21 8.49
N ASP A 6 12.50 2.89 9.67
CA ASP A 6 13.76 2.14 9.82
C ASP A 6 13.68 0.76 9.17
N ARG A 7 12.51 0.11 9.25
CA ARG A 7 12.29 -1.17 8.58
C ARG A 7 12.23 -1.01 7.07
N ILE A 8 11.69 0.07 6.55
CA ILE A 8 11.69 0.39 5.11
C ILE A 8 13.11 0.60 4.62
N VAL A 9 13.90 1.40 5.32
CA VAL A 9 15.32 1.64 5.00
C VAL A 9 16.08 0.32 4.96
N GLU A 10 15.89 -0.53 5.98
CA GLU A 10 16.52 -1.86 6.01
C GLU A 10 16.10 -2.72 4.82
N LEU A 11 14.80 -2.81 4.49
CA LEU A 11 14.31 -3.57 3.35
C LEU A 11 14.95 -3.09 2.05
N ILE A 12 14.93 -1.80 1.77
CA ILE A 12 15.46 -1.22 0.53
C ILE A 12 16.96 -1.48 0.41
N ASN A 13 17.73 -1.25 1.47
CA ASN A 13 19.19 -1.32 1.41
C ASN A 13 19.74 -2.75 1.50
N ARG A 14 19.04 -3.67 2.17
CA ARG A 14 19.49 -5.07 2.30
C ARG A 14 18.97 -6.00 1.21
N THR A 15 17.82 -5.67 0.59
CA THR A 15 17.25 -6.55 -0.42
C THR A 15 17.95 -6.36 -1.75
N ASN A 16 18.42 -7.44 -2.35
CA ASN A 16 19.00 -7.43 -3.69
C ASN A 16 18.17 -8.24 -4.68
N GLN A 17 17.92 -9.50 -4.39
CA GLN A 17 17.32 -10.47 -5.31
C GLN A 17 15.86 -10.17 -5.65
N LEU A 18 15.10 -9.59 -4.73
CA LEU A 18 13.70 -9.18 -4.90
C LEU A 18 13.54 -7.65 -4.79
N ASN A 19 14.57 -6.87 -5.10
CA ASN A 19 14.44 -5.43 -5.31
C ASN A 19 14.35 -5.16 -6.82
N PHE A 20 13.15 -4.97 -7.30
CA PHE A 20 12.86 -4.86 -8.73
C PHE A 20 13.33 -3.56 -9.36
N THR A 21 13.39 -2.49 -8.60
CA THR A 21 13.83 -1.17 -9.08
C THR A 21 15.31 -0.89 -8.84
N LYS A 22 15.95 -1.71 -7.99
CA LYS A 22 17.36 -1.53 -7.56
C LYS A 22 17.67 -0.17 -6.94
N ILE A 23 16.65 0.58 -6.56
CA ILE A 23 16.85 1.84 -5.82
C ILE A 23 17.50 1.52 -4.48
N ARG A 24 18.45 2.35 -4.08
CA ARG A 24 19.11 2.31 -2.77
C ARG A 24 18.96 3.66 -2.10
N LEU A 25 18.91 3.65 -0.80
CA LEU A 25 18.91 4.85 0.04
C LEU A 25 20.33 5.14 0.51
N SER A 26 20.54 6.36 1.01
CA SER A 26 21.81 6.78 1.62
C SER A 26 22.26 5.79 2.71
N ASP A 27 23.58 5.64 2.84
CA ASP A 27 24.18 4.90 3.95
C ASP A 27 24.08 5.67 5.27
N ASP A 28 23.89 7.01 5.21
CA ASP A 28 23.57 7.80 6.40
C ASP A 28 22.13 7.59 6.84
N PRO A 29 21.88 7.13 8.07
CA PRO A 29 20.52 6.79 8.52
C PRO A 29 19.53 7.96 8.47
N GLU A 30 19.96 9.17 8.81
CA GLU A 30 19.06 10.33 8.80
C GLU A 30 18.72 10.74 7.36
N ALA A 31 19.70 10.77 6.47
CA ALA A 31 19.46 11.02 5.05
C ALA A 31 18.55 9.95 4.43
N ALA A 32 18.72 8.68 4.78
CA ALA A 32 17.85 7.60 4.34
C ALA A 32 16.39 7.78 4.78
N ARG A 33 16.17 8.20 6.04
CA ARG A 33 14.81 8.49 6.55
C ARG A 33 14.17 9.65 5.80
N VAL A 34 14.93 10.71 5.52
CA VAL A 34 14.44 11.85 4.72
C VAL A 34 14.04 11.38 3.32
N GLN A 35 14.88 10.57 2.66
CA GLN A 35 14.58 10.02 1.33
C GLN A 35 13.29 9.18 1.33
N VAL A 36 13.03 8.36 2.36
CA VAL A 36 11.77 7.62 2.47
C VAL A 36 10.59 8.58 2.62
N ARG A 37 10.70 9.62 3.44
CA ARG A 37 9.64 10.61 3.59
C ARG A 37 9.35 11.35 2.29
N GLU A 38 10.37 11.78 1.57
CA GLU A 38 10.23 12.42 0.26
C GLU A 38 9.56 11.50 -0.76
N MET A 39 9.99 10.23 -0.82
CA MET A 39 9.42 9.20 -1.69
C MET A 39 7.93 8.95 -1.42
N THR A 40 7.45 9.20 -0.21
CA THR A 40 6.08 8.92 0.24
C THR A 40 5.22 10.17 0.43
N ALA A 41 5.76 11.37 0.19
CA ALA A 41 5.11 12.65 0.51
C ALA A 41 4.04 13.09 -0.51
N ASP A 42 4.10 12.62 -1.74
CA ASP A 42 3.17 13.03 -2.80
C ASP A 42 1.79 12.38 -2.58
N TYR A 43 0.73 13.17 -2.60
CA TYR A 43 -0.64 12.69 -2.39
C TYR A 43 -1.15 11.73 -3.49
N ASN A 44 -0.54 11.76 -4.71
CA ASN A 44 -0.83 10.79 -5.78
C ASN A 44 -0.13 9.44 -5.59
N ILE A 45 0.67 9.31 -4.55
CA ILE A 45 1.46 8.12 -4.28
C ILE A 45 0.78 7.29 -3.19
N HIS A 46 0.56 6.03 -3.51
CA HIS A 46 0.13 5.02 -2.56
C HIS A 46 1.32 4.19 -2.13
N THR A 47 1.57 4.15 -0.84
CA THR A 47 2.65 3.37 -0.26
C THR A 47 2.11 2.34 0.70
N GLY A 48 2.78 1.22 0.80
CA GLY A 48 2.41 0.21 1.77
C GLY A 48 3.52 -0.74 2.12
N LEU A 49 3.29 -1.44 3.22
CA LEU A 49 4.13 -2.51 3.72
C LEU A 49 3.38 -3.83 3.60
N VAL A 50 4.08 -4.87 3.19
CA VAL A 50 3.54 -6.22 3.13
C VAL A 50 4.06 -7.01 4.33
N HIS A 51 3.13 -7.46 5.14
CA HIS A 51 3.37 -8.38 6.26
C HIS A 51 2.93 -9.77 5.86
N VAL A 52 3.77 -10.76 6.13
CA VAL A 52 3.50 -12.15 5.76
C VAL A 52 3.57 -13.04 6.99
N ARG A 53 2.61 -13.94 7.08
CA ARG A 53 2.61 -15.05 8.04
C ARG A 53 2.06 -16.31 7.38
N ASP A 54 2.48 -17.44 7.84
CA ASP A 54 1.94 -18.73 7.44
C ASP A 54 1.81 -19.67 8.65
N ARG A 55 1.51 -20.96 8.39
CA ARG A 55 1.41 -21.99 9.44
C ARG A 55 2.72 -22.26 10.17
N TYR A 56 3.85 -21.83 9.64
CA TYR A 56 5.17 -22.06 10.23
C TYR A 56 5.65 -20.87 11.05
N GLY A 57 5.08 -19.68 10.84
CA GLY A 57 5.43 -18.50 11.63
C GLY A 57 5.08 -17.18 10.98
N ASP A 58 5.50 -16.15 11.69
CA ASP A 58 5.39 -14.74 11.27
C ASP A 58 6.72 -14.26 10.70
N TYR A 59 6.71 -13.88 9.42
CA TYR A 59 7.88 -13.35 8.72
C TYR A 59 8.05 -11.83 8.93
N GLY A 60 7.05 -11.19 9.54
CA GLY A 60 7.02 -9.75 9.79
C GLY A 60 6.83 -8.93 8.51
N LEU A 61 7.29 -7.70 8.54
CA LEU A 61 7.25 -6.81 7.38
C LEU A 61 8.32 -7.22 6.37
N VAL A 62 7.89 -7.78 5.25
CA VAL A 62 8.76 -8.38 4.23
C VAL A 62 8.72 -7.64 2.90
N GLY A 63 7.75 -6.79 2.65
CA GLY A 63 7.64 -6.03 1.41
C GLY A 63 7.38 -4.55 1.62
N PHE A 64 7.85 -3.75 0.68
CA PHE A 64 7.56 -2.31 0.59
C PHE A 64 7.33 -1.93 -0.86
N PHE A 65 6.31 -1.10 -1.09
CA PHE A 65 6.01 -0.58 -2.42
C PHE A 65 5.64 0.89 -2.40
N VAL A 66 5.93 1.54 -3.52
CA VAL A 66 5.52 2.90 -3.85
C VAL A 66 4.82 2.83 -5.20
N ARG A 67 3.53 3.14 -5.23
CA ARG A 67 2.68 3.07 -6.42
C ARG A 67 2.11 4.45 -6.72
N ARG A 68 2.18 4.86 -7.97
CA ARG A 68 1.45 6.02 -8.47
C ARG A 68 0.29 5.55 -9.34
N LYS A 69 -0.94 5.91 -8.95
CA LYS A 69 -2.15 5.55 -9.67
C LYS A 69 -3.00 6.80 -9.92
N GLY A 70 -3.46 6.96 -11.16
CA GLY A 70 -4.32 8.08 -11.56
C GLY A 70 -5.02 7.80 -12.88
N ALA A 71 -5.68 8.79 -13.45
CA ALA A 71 -6.37 8.65 -14.73
C ALA A 71 -5.36 8.35 -15.85
N GLY A 72 -5.38 7.10 -16.32
CA GLY A 72 -4.55 6.64 -17.44
C GLY A 72 -3.14 6.17 -17.07
N TYR A 73 -2.77 6.12 -15.79
CA TYR A 73 -1.51 5.54 -15.37
C TYR A 73 -1.64 4.71 -14.09
N ASN A 74 -0.87 3.65 -14.00
CA ASN A 74 -0.75 2.77 -12.86
C ASN A 74 0.68 2.20 -12.89
N GLU A 75 1.57 2.71 -12.04
CA GLU A 75 2.98 2.36 -12.07
C GLU A 75 3.58 2.17 -10.67
N LEU A 76 4.54 1.27 -10.56
CA LEU A 76 5.36 1.07 -9.38
C LEU A 76 6.66 1.86 -9.52
N LEU A 77 6.84 2.83 -8.64
CA LEU A 77 8.06 3.63 -8.53
C LEU A 77 9.11 2.90 -7.70
N HIS A 78 8.66 2.07 -6.73
CA HIS A 78 9.50 1.20 -5.96
C HIS A 78 8.76 -0.09 -5.61
N TYR A 79 9.48 -1.22 -5.65
CA TYR A 79 8.92 -2.53 -5.35
C TYR A 79 10.03 -3.45 -4.86
N CYS A 80 10.00 -3.82 -3.59
CA CYS A 80 11.00 -4.71 -3.03
C CYS A 80 10.43 -5.63 -1.96
N PHE A 81 10.97 -6.85 -1.92
CA PHE A 81 10.60 -7.87 -0.94
C PHE A 81 11.84 -8.52 -0.33
N SER A 82 11.75 -8.87 0.92
CA SER A 82 12.81 -9.58 1.64
C SER A 82 13.10 -10.95 1.00
N CYS A 83 14.37 -11.30 0.88
CA CYS A 83 14.76 -12.63 0.40
C CYS A 83 14.24 -13.79 1.29
N ARG A 84 13.70 -13.49 2.48
CA ARG A 84 13.03 -14.51 3.32
C ARG A 84 11.78 -15.09 2.67
N THR A 85 11.17 -14.36 1.74
CA THR A 85 9.98 -14.82 0.99
C THR A 85 10.32 -15.34 -0.41
N LEU A 86 11.60 -15.53 -0.71
CA LEU A 86 12.02 -16.07 -2.00
C LEU A 86 11.43 -17.47 -2.22
N GLY A 87 10.81 -17.67 -3.38
CA GLY A 87 10.13 -18.94 -3.72
C GLY A 87 8.73 -19.09 -3.12
N MET A 88 8.24 -18.12 -2.32
CA MET A 88 6.87 -18.12 -1.80
C MET A 88 5.89 -17.44 -2.76
N PHE A 89 6.39 -16.72 -3.76
CA PHE A 89 5.61 -15.99 -4.78
C PHE A 89 4.74 -14.86 -4.22
N VAL A 90 5.06 -14.36 -3.03
CA VAL A 90 4.33 -13.26 -2.39
C VAL A 90 4.39 -12.00 -3.25
N GLU A 91 5.57 -11.69 -3.81
CA GLU A 91 5.78 -10.54 -4.68
C GLU A 91 4.98 -10.65 -5.97
N THR A 92 4.93 -11.82 -6.59
CA THR A 92 4.17 -12.07 -7.82
C THR A 92 2.67 -12.01 -7.59
N TRP A 93 2.20 -12.66 -6.51
CA TRP A 93 0.79 -12.59 -6.11
C TRP A 93 0.36 -11.16 -5.81
N PHE A 94 1.13 -10.43 -5.00
CA PHE A 94 0.80 -9.06 -4.63
C PHE A 94 0.86 -8.09 -5.82
N TYR A 95 1.77 -8.31 -6.77
CA TYR A 95 1.81 -7.55 -8.03
C TYR A 95 0.51 -7.71 -8.83
N ARG A 96 -0.08 -8.92 -8.87
CA ARG A 96 -1.37 -9.18 -9.51
C ARG A 96 -2.52 -8.48 -8.77
N GLU A 97 -2.52 -8.49 -7.45
CA GLU A 97 -3.49 -7.77 -6.61
C GLU A 97 -3.44 -6.25 -6.80
N LEU A 98 -2.27 -5.71 -7.14
CA LEU A 98 -2.12 -4.30 -7.49
C LEU A 98 -2.57 -3.98 -8.94
N GLU A 99 -3.24 -4.91 -9.63
CA GLU A 99 -3.71 -4.75 -11.03
C GLU A 99 -2.55 -4.65 -12.03
N ARG A 100 -1.44 -5.34 -11.77
CA ARG A 100 -0.26 -5.42 -12.65
C ARG A 100 0.23 -4.04 -13.13
N PRO A 101 0.61 -3.15 -12.21
CA PRO A 101 1.08 -1.82 -12.56
C PRO A 101 2.34 -1.88 -13.42
N GLN A 102 2.55 -0.86 -14.24
CA GLN A 102 3.80 -0.76 -14.98
C GLN A 102 4.98 -0.66 -14.00
N ILE A 103 6.04 -1.39 -14.26
CA ILE A 103 7.26 -1.35 -13.46
C ILE A 103 8.48 -1.40 -14.38
N LYS A 104 9.44 -0.50 -14.13
CA LYS A 104 10.75 -0.57 -14.77
C LYS A 104 11.65 -1.46 -13.90
N VAL A 105 11.74 -2.73 -14.26
CA VAL A 105 12.68 -3.65 -13.62
C VAL A 105 14.11 -3.28 -14.00
N SER A 106 14.97 -3.15 -13.02
CA SER A 106 16.38 -2.78 -13.19
C SER A 106 17.29 -3.90 -12.70
N GLY A 107 18.25 -4.28 -13.54
CA GLY A 107 19.20 -5.35 -13.22
C GLY A 107 18.55 -6.73 -13.10
N GLU A 108 19.29 -7.67 -12.49
CA GLU A 108 18.84 -9.04 -12.30
C GLU A 108 17.96 -9.19 -11.05
N VAL A 109 16.82 -9.86 -11.19
CA VAL A 109 15.92 -10.25 -10.11
C VAL A 109 15.61 -11.74 -10.22
N LEU A 110 15.35 -12.39 -9.09
CA LEU A 110 15.09 -13.84 -9.05
C LEU A 110 13.60 -14.21 -9.11
N SER A 111 12.75 -13.28 -9.49
CA SER A 111 11.32 -13.53 -9.64
C SER A 111 10.81 -12.86 -10.89
N ASP A 112 9.96 -13.55 -11.64
CA ASP A 112 9.26 -12.99 -12.79
C ASP A 112 7.83 -12.60 -12.38
N LEU A 113 7.58 -11.29 -12.34
CA LEU A 113 6.25 -10.74 -12.02
C LEU A 113 5.21 -11.04 -13.11
N HIS A 114 5.66 -11.31 -14.34
CA HIS A 114 4.82 -11.49 -15.51
C HIS A 114 4.58 -12.96 -15.86
N ASP A 115 5.11 -13.91 -15.09
CA ASP A 115 4.86 -15.32 -15.29
C ASP A 115 3.37 -15.65 -15.09
N GLU A 116 2.64 -15.81 -16.19
CA GLU A 116 1.22 -16.14 -16.18
C GLU A 116 0.96 -17.64 -15.93
N GLY A 117 1.97 -18.47 -16.13
CA GLY A 117 1.88 -19.91 -15.93
C GLY A 117 1.81 -20.33 -14.46
N GLN A 118 2.29 -19.49 -13.56
CA GLN A 118 2.28 -19.78 -12.13
C GLN A 118 0.89 -19.50 -11.52
N VAL A 119 0.18 -20.55 -11.17
CA VAL A 119 -1.03 -20.48 -10.35
C VAL A 119 -0.62 -20.27 -8.88
N ILE A 120 -1.15 -19.22 -8.23
CA ILE A 120 -0.88 -18.90 -6.83
C ILE A 120 -2.23 -18.82 -6.11
N ASP A 121 -2.69 -19.95 -5.58
CA ASP A 121 -4.00 -20.11 -4.93
C ASP A 121 -3.90 -20.30 -3.41
N TRP A 122 -2.67 -20.35 -2.87
CA TRP A 122 -2.39 -20.54 -1.44
C TRP A 122 -2.16 -19.26 -0.67
N ILE A 123 -2.13 -18.11 -1.34
CA ILE A 123 -1.95 -16.80 -0.71
C ILE A 123 -3.28 -16.08 -0.67
N SER A 124 -3.60 -15.50 0.46
CA SER A 124 -4.78 -14.65 0.63
C SER A 124 -4.47 -13.50 1.58
N TYR A 125 -5.29 -12.46 1.53
CA TYR A 125 -5.25 -11.43 2.55
C TYR A 125 -5.59 -12.03 3.92
N TYR A 126 -4.77 -11.72 4.89
CA TYR A 126 -5.08 -12.03 6.28
C TYR A 126 -6.03 -10.95 6.81
N VAL A 127 -7.25 -11.35 7.03
CA VAL A 127 -8.19 -10.59 7.85
C VAL A 127 -7.92 -11.07 9.28
N GLY A 128 -7.16 -10.29 10.05
CA GLY A 128 -6.84 -10.63 11.44
C GLY A 128 -8.12 -10.94 12.20
N ASP A 129 -8.05 -11.91 13.10
CA ASP A 129 -9.04 -12.02 14.15
C ASP A 129 -8.99 -10.70 14.92
N ASN A 130 -9.93 -9.81 14.66
CA ASN A 130 -10.14 -8.59 15.44
C ASN A 130 -10.60 -8.99 16.85
N THR A 131 -9.72 -9.67 17.58
CA THR A 131 -9.87 -9.85 19.03
C THR A 131 -9.35 -8.65 19.80
N ASP A 132 -8.64 -7.74 19.18
CA ASP A 132 -8.56 -6.38 19.66
C ASP A 132 -9.92 -5.73 19.37
N GLN A 133 -10.78 -5.83 20.35
CA GLN A 133 -11.95 -4.98 20.50
C GLN A 133 -11.44 -3.51 20.61
N ASN A 134 -11.00 -2.96 19.49
CA ASN A 134 -11.17 -1.54 19.27
C ASN A 134 -12.68 -1.37 19.19
N VAL A 135 -13.29 -1.11 20.33
CA VAL A 135 -14.59 -0.51 20.41
C VAL A 135 -14.48 0.73 19.53
N SER A 136 -14.88 0.58 18.27
CA SER A 136 -15.02 1.74 17.40
C SER A 136 -15.95 2.66 18.15
N PRO A 137 -15.55 3.88 18.51
CA PRO A 137 -16.48 4.79 19.11
C PRO A 137 -17.66 4.84 18.15
N ASP A 138 -18.89 4.74 18.66
CA ASP A 138 -20.08 4.93 17.86
C ASP A 138 -20.05 6.37 17.33
N LEU A 139 -19.45 6.53 16.17
CA LEU A 139 -19.23 7.84 15.56
C LEU A 139 -20.51 8.36 14.90
N GLY A 140 -21.59 7.55 14.87
CA GLY A 140 -22.87 7.89 14.28
C GLY A 140 -22.77 8.20 12.79
N GLY A 141 -22.31 9.39 12.44
CA GLY A 141 -22.09 9.82 11.07
C GLY A 141 -20.94 10.80 10.95
N ILE A 142 -20.25 10.78 9.83
CA ILE A 142 -19.17 11.75 9.49
C ILE A 142 -19.60 12.57 8.29
N LEU A 143 -19.49 13.90 8.41
CA LEU A 143 -19.62 14.83 7.29
C LEU A 143 -18.23 15.33 6.88
N LEU A 144 -17.79 14.98 5.66
CA LEU A 144 -16.57 15.49 5.07
C LEU A 144 -16.88 16.77 4.32
N CYS A 145 -16.23 17.87 4.67
CA CYS A 145 -16.35 19.15 3.98
C CYS A 145 -15.01 19.58 3.37
N GLY A 146 -15.00 20.01 2.12
CA GLY A 146 -13.78 20.48 1.47
C GLY A 146 -14.01 21.03 0.08
N GLY A 147 -12.99 21.71 -0.45
CA GLY A 147 -13.00 22.26 -1.82
C GLY A 147 -12.45 21.31 -2.89
N CYS A 148 -12.00 20.10 -2.50
CA CYS A 148 -11.43 19.10 -3.37
C CYS A 148 -12.31 17.85 -3.41
N ASP A 149 -11.97 16.92 -4.29
CA ASP A 149 -12.63 15.62 -4.35
C ASP A 149 -12.36 14.82 -3.08
N LEU A 150 -13.41 14.56 -2.31
CA LEU A 150 -13.35 13.81 -1.04
C LEU A 150 -13.67 12.32 -1.22
N GLU A 151 -13.87 11.86 -2.45
CA GLU A 151 -14.21 10.45 -2.72
C GLU A 151 -13.12 9.49 -2.23
N ALA A 152 -11.86 9.87 -2.39
CA ALA A 152 -10.74 9.06 -1.90
C ALA A 152 -10.77 8.93 -0.37
N VAL A 153 -11.04 10.03 0.35
CA VAL A 153 -11.13 10.04 1.81
C VAL A 153 -12.33 9.21 2.26
N ALA A 154 -13.48 9.38 1.61
CA ALA A 154 -14.68 8.61 1.88
C ALA A 154 -14.43 7.10 1.69
N HIS A 155 -13.79 6.71 0.58
CA HIS A 155 -13.45 5.33 0.30
C HIS A 155 -12.56 4.69 1.38
N TYR A 156 -11.54 5.41 1.84
CA TYR A 156 -10.67 4.90 2.90
C TYR A 156 -11.38 4.79 4.24
N LEU A 157 -12.21 5.76 4.60
CA LEU A 157 -12.99 5.72 5.84
C LEU A 157 -13.97 4.56 5.85
N GLN A 158 -14.67 4.30 4.75
CA GLN A 158 -15.60 3.16 4.64
C GLN A 158 -14.89 1.81 4.79
N ARG A 159 -13.63 1.68 4.35
CA ARG A 159 -12.85 0.44 4.53
C ARG A 159 -12.45 0.20 5.98
N VAL A 160 -12.25 1.26 6.75
CA VAL A 160 -11.88 1.16 8.18
C VAL A 160 -13.10 1.03 9.08
N THR A 161 -14.22 1.63 8.67
CA THR A 161 -15.47 1.66 9.42
C THR A 161 -16.64 1.42 8.47
N PRO A 162 -16.93 0.15 8.10
CA PRO A 162 -17.95 -0.17 7.09
C PRO A 162 -19.37 0.30 7.43
N ASP A 163 -19.71 0.34 8.72
CA ASP A 163 -21.04 0.71 9.21
C ASP A 163 -21.22 2.23 9.42
N LEU A 164 -20.20 3.02 9.05
CA LEU A 164 -20.24 4.45 9.23
C LEU A 164 -21.12 5.14 8.19
N GLN A 165 -22.06 5.95 8.63
CA GLN A 165 -22.77 6.86 7.74
C GLN A 165 -21.84 7.99 7.32
N LEU A 166 -21.55 8.06 6.03
CA LEU A 166 -20.56 8.98 5.49
C LEU A 166 -21.17 9.86 4.41
N PHE A 167 -21.10 11.16 4.63
CA PHE A 167 -21.55 12.18 3.69
C PHE A 167 -20.39 13.09 3.29
N SER A 168 -20.32 13.51 2.04
CA SER A 168 -19.39 14.57 1.62
C SER A 168 -20.13 15.78 1.08
N ASN A 169 -19.58 16.93 1.39
CA ASN A 169 -20.05 18.22 0.89
C ASN A 169 -18.87 18.97 0.24
N ILE A 170 -18.93 19.10 -1.06
CA ILE A 170 -17.88 19.70 -1.88
C ILE A 170 -18.40 21.02 -2.46
N ILE A 171 -17.62 22.08 -2.30
CA ILE A 171 -17.90 23.35 -2.98
C ILE A 171 -17.06 23.40 -4.26
N ARG A 172 -17.73 23.32 -5.41
CA ARG A 172 -17.08 23.38 -6.72
C ARG A 172 -17.71 24.47 -7.58
N HIS A 173 -16.92 25.43 -8.02
CA HIS A 173 -17.38 26.59 -8.83
C HIS A 173 -18.56 27.32 -8.21
N GLY A 174 -18.59 27.46 -6.89
CA GLY A 174 -19.67 28.14 -6.18
C GLY A 174 -20.96 27.33 -5.99
N ALA A 175 -20.98 26.09 -6.46
CA ALA A 175 -22.07 25.13 -6.22
C ALA A 175 -21.70 24.15 -5.12
N GLU A 176 -22.64 23.89 -4.22
CA GLU A 176 -22.53 22.88 -3.18
C GLU A 176 -22.98 21.54 -3.73
N ILE A 177 -22.10 20.52 -3.70
CA ILE A 177 -22.39 19.16 -4.13
C ILE A 177 -22.35 18.27 -2.91
N ARG A 178 -23.49 17.70 -2.55
CA ARG A 178 -23.61 16.70 -1.47
C ARG A 178 -23.64 15.31 -2.06
N ARG A 179 -22.88 14.41 -1.48
CA ARG A 179 -22.90 12.99 -1.82
C ARG A 179 -23.08 12.16 -0.56
N ASP A 180 -23.93 11.15 -0.67
CA ASP A 180 -24.06 10.10 0.31
C ASP A 180 -23.15 8.94 -0.10
N HIS A 181 -22.23 8.58 0.78
CA HIS A 181 -21.30 7.47 0.61
C HIS A 181 -21.69 6.28 1.49
N THR A 182 -22.86 6.33 2.13
CA THR A 182 -23.37 5.22 2.92
C THR A 182 -23.54 4.02 2.00
N THR A 183 -22.92 2.92 2.33
CA THR A 183 -22.87 1.73 1.48
C THR A 183 -24.30 1.19 1.24
N ILE A 184 -24.57 0.89 -0.02
CA ILE A 184 -25.72 0.11 -0.46
C ILE A 184 -25.43 -1.37 -0.23
#